data_a68562390250f647ad22dec6551333d4
#
_entry.id   a68562390250f647ad22dec6551333d4
#
_cell.length_a   1.000
_cell.length_b   1.000
_cell.length_c   1.000
_cell.angle_alpha   90.00
_cell.angle_beta   90.00
_cell.angle_gamma   90.00
#
_symmetry.space_group_name_H-M   'P 1'
#
loop_
_entity.id
_entity.type
_entity.pdbx_description
1 polymer ?
#
loop_
_entity_poly.entity_id
_entity_poly.type
_entity_poly.pdbx_seq_one_letter_code
_entity_poly.pdbx_strand_id
1 'polypeptide(L)'
;MFRANPLYIGDSATDMQTAKNPGLLAVGVTWGFRSAEELTSSGADALVNTPADLLPLFERGLLAVDAICKAFTKRGFGFTYFPTVADALPYLTDTCAGKSVSLGGSMTLKELGFPEAFSNSTAVHWHWVRTGEFFQTPDIYLSSANALSETGEVVNIDGACNRIAGTLFGPKRCIFVCGINKLCPDLESAIDRARNVAAPLNAKRLKKKTPCAVDGKCHDCQSPDRICRAMAIHMGPPQSMERCEIVLIGQPLGY
;
A
#
# COMPACT_ATOMS: atom_id res chain seq x y z
N MET A 1 4.58 -18.94 -6.91
CA MET A 1 3.54 -18.10 -6.29
C MET A 1 3.75 -16.68 -6.82
N PHE A 2 3.00 -16.29 -7.86
CA PHE A 2 3.21 -14.98 -8.50
C PHE A 2 2.38 -13.96 -7.73
N ARG A 3 3.06 -13.08 -6.97
CA ARG A 3 2.45 -11.85 -6.46
C ARG A 3 2.05 -11.00 -7.65
N ALA A 4 0.98 -10.20 -7.51
CA ALA A 4 0.63 -9.14 -8.46
C ALA A 4 1.67 -8.01 -8.40
N ASN A 5 2.95 -8.33 -8.62
CA ASN A 5 3.99 -7.33 -8.76
C ASN A 5 3.93 -6.78 -10.18
N PRO A 6 4.03 -5.45 -10.36
CA PRO A 6 4.15 -4.89 -11.69
C PRO A 6 5.28 -5.58 -12.45
N LEU A 7 5.02 -5.94 -13.70
CA LEU A 7 6.01 -6.59 -14.55
C LEU A 7 6.95 -5.51 -15.11
N TYR A 8 8.23 -5.72 -14.98
CA TYR A 8 9.24 -4.97 -15.73
C TYR A 8 9.75 -5.88 -16.84
N ILE A 9 9.51 -5.49 -18.08
CA ILE A 9 9.83 -6.28 -19.27
C ILE A 9 11.04 -5.65 -19.94
N GLY A 10 12.07 -6.45 -20.19
CA GLY A 10 13.29 -5.98 -20.81
C GLY A 10 14.11 -7.09 -21.42
N ASP A 11 15.10 -6.74 -22.21
CA ASP A 11 15.96 -7.65 -22.96
C ASP A 11 17.45 -7.56 -22.56
N SER A 12 17.75 -6.91 -21.42
CA SER A 12 19.14 -6.71 -20.97
C SER A 12 19.34 -6.98 -19.48
N ALA A 13 20.60 -7.19 -19.09
CA ALA A 13 21.01 -7.31 -17.68
C ALA A 13 20.61 -6.06 -16.87
N THR A 14 20.73 -4.88 -17.48
CA THR A 14 20.35 -3.61 -16.85
C THR A 14 18.86 -3.55 -16.55
N ASP A 15 18.01 -4.07 -17.43
CA ASP A 15 16.57 -4.14 -17.22
C ASP A 15 16.23 -5.05 -16.04
N MET A 16 16.86 -6.22 -15.98
CA MET A 16 16.65 -7.17 -14.87
C MET A 16 17.05 -6.56 -13.52
N GLN A 17 18.18 -5.88 -13.47
CA GLN A 17 18.63 -5.17 -12.27
C GLN A 17 17.73 -3.97 -11.91
N THR A 18 17.24 -3.25 -12.91
CA THR A 18 16.31 -2.14 -12.71
C THR A 18 15.00 -2.62 -12.09
N ALA A 19 14.49 -3.79 -12.51
CA ALA A 19 13.32 -4.42 -11.94
C ALA A 19 13.52 -4.82 -10.46
N LYS A 20 14.70 -5.30 -10.10
CA LYS A 20 15.03 -5.77 -8.74
C LYS A 20 15.01 -4.65 -7.69
N ASN A 21 15.49 -3.46 -8.04
CA ASN A 21 15.59 -2.34 -7.10
C ASN A 21 14.23 -1.93 -6.49
N PRO A 22 13.13 -1.76 -7.25
CA PRO A 22 11.80 -1.51 -6.70
C PRO A 22 11.03 -2.80 -6.32
N GLY A 23 11.63 -3.98 -6.45
CA GLY A 23 10.97 -5.26 -6.15
C GLY A 23 9.91 -5.66 -7.18
N LEU A 24 10.10 -5.27 -8.45
CA LEU A 24 9.24 -5.68 -9.57
C LEU A 24 9.58 -7.10 -10.04
N LEU A 25 8.63 -7.76 -10.71
CA LEU A 25 8.91 -8.99 -11.43
C LEU A 25 9.68 -8.67 -12.72
N ALA A 26 10.90 -9.16 -12.80
CA ALA A 26 11.75 -9.03 -13.98
C ALA A 26 11.38 -10.09 -15.02
N VAL A 27 10.81 -9.68 -16.14
CA VAL A 27 10.48 -10.56 -17.27
C VAL A 27 11.47 -10.32 -18.39
N GLY A 28 12.34 -11.30 -18.64
CA GLY A 28 13.28 -11.28 -19.74
C GLY A 28 12.63 -11.71 -21.05
N VAL A 29 12.83 -10.94 -22.12
CA VAL A 29 12.34 -11.27 -23.47
C VAL A 29 13.48 -11.76 -24.33
N THR A 30 13.35 -12.95 -24.93
CA THR A 30 14.42 -13.61 -25.68
C THR A 30 14.49 -13.22 -27.16
N TRP A 31 13.54 -12.40 -27.63
CA TRP A 31 13.60 -11.82 -28.99
C TRP A 31 14.39 -10.51 -29.08
N GLY A 32 14.99 -10.08 -27.96
CA GLY A 32 15.87 -8.91 -27.90
C GLY A 32 17.32 -9.26 -28.18
N PHE A 33 18.24 -8.42 -27.66
CA PHE A 33 19.68 -8.53 -27.99
C PHE A 33 20.46 -9.52 -27.13
N ARG A 34 19.91 -9.98 -26.00
CA ARG A 34 20.65 -10.78 -25.01
C ARG A 34 20.15 -12.22 -24.94
N SER A 35 21.05 -13.12 -24.54
CA SER A 35 20.72 -14.53 -24.42
C SER A 35 19.85 -14.82 -23.20
N ALA A 36 19.10 -15.92 -23.23
CA ALA A 36 18.31 -16.39 -22.11
C ALA A 36 19.17 -16.64 -20.85
N GLU A 37 20.41 -17.12 -21.03
CA GLU A 37 21.36 -17.36 -19.95
C GLU A 37 21.78 -16.05 -19.27
N GLU A 38 22.07 -15.00 -20.07
CA GLU A 38 22.42 -13.68 -19.53
C GLU A 38 21.25 -13.08 -18.74
N LEU A 39 20.03 -13.12 -19.26
CA LEU A 39 18.85 -12.62 -18.60
C LEU A 39 18.59 -13.36 -17.29
N THR A 40 18.70 -14.69 -17.30
CA THR A 40 18.50 -15.52 -16.11
C THR A 40 19.57 -15.24 -15.06
N SER A 41 20.83 -15.18 -15.42
CA SER A 41 21.94 -14.90 -14.49
C SER A 41 21.88 -13.47 -13.93
N SER A 42 21.28 -12.54 -14.67
CA SER A 42 21.03 -11.17 -14.23
C SER A 42 19.77 -11.01 -13.37
N GLY A 43 19.05 -12.09 -13.12
CA GLY A 43 17.94 -12.15 -12.18
C GLY A 43 16.55 -12.05 -12.80
N ALA A 44 16.35 -12.44 -14.05
CA ALA A 44 15.01 -12.60 -14.60
C ALA A 44 14.20 -13.60 -13.76
N ASP A 45 12.99 -13.20 -13.35
CA ASP A 45 12.05 -14.06 -12.64
C ASP A 45 11.25 -14.95 -13.60
N ALA A 46 11.12 -14.52 -14.85
CA ALA A 46 10.53 -15.29 -15.95
C ALA A 46 11.19 -14.92 -17.27
N LEU A 47 11.21 -15.88 -18.19
CA LEU A 47 11.60 -15.67 -19.60
C LEU A 47 10.38 -15.92 -20.49
N VAL A 48 10.22 -15.08 -21.52
CA VAL A 48 9.20 -15.22 -22.55
C VAL A 48 9.86 -15.18 -23.93
N ASN A 49 9.41 -16.06 -24.82
CA ASN A 49 10.05 -16.24 -26.12
C ASN A 49 9.32 -15.52 -27.26
N THR A 50 8.06 -15.15 -27.05
CA THR A 50 7.26 -14.38 -28.02
C THR A 50 6.42 -13.33 -27.30
N PRO A 51 5.99 -12.26 -27.98
CA PRO A 51 5.06 -11.28 -27.40
C PRO A 51 3.75 -11.90 -26.91
N ALA A 52 3.29 -12.98 -27.52
CA ALA A 52 2.08 -13.69 -27.11
C ALA A 52 2.23 -14.34 -25.72
N ASP A 53 3.44 -14.74 -25.33
CA ASP A 53 3.72 -15.34 -24.01
C ASP A 53 3.59 -14.32 -22.86
N LEU A 54 3.52 -13.03 -23.16
CA LEU A 54 3.24 -11.99 -22.17
C LEU A 54 1.78 -12.00 -21.72
N LEU A 55 0.84 -12.35 -22.61
CA LEU A 55 -0.60 -12.31 -22.30
C LEU A 55 -0.97 -13.13 -21.06
N PRO A 56 -0.51 -14.40 -20.90
CA PRO A 56 -0.80 -15.17 -19.69
C PRO A 56 -0.23 -14.56 -18.40
N LEU A 57 0.85 -13.78 -18.49
CA LEU A 57 1.42 -13.09 -17.33
C LEU A 57 0.55 -11.91 -16.90
N PHE A 58 0.02 -11.16 -17.87
CA PHE A 58 -0.94 -10.08 -17.61
C PHE A 58 -2.28 -10.63 -17.11
N GLU A 59 -2.79 -11.69 -17.70
CA GLU A 59 -4.03 -12.34 -17.26
C GLU A 59 -3.93 -12.86 -15.83
N ARG A 60 -2.80 -13.46 -15.45
CA ARG A 60 -2.55 -13.88 -14.06
C ARG A 60 -2.52 -12.71 -13.10
N GLY A 61 -1.95 -11.56 -13.50
CA GLY A 61 -1.98 -10.34 -12.71
C GLY A 61 -3.41 -9.80 -12.51
N LEU A 62 -4.24 -9.79 -13.57
CA LEU A 62 -5.65 -9.39 -13.50
C LEU A 62 -6.47 -10.35 -12.65
N LEU A 63 -6.28 -11.66 -12.81
CA LEU A 63 -6.93 -12.70 -11.99
C LEU A 63 -6.55 -12.58 -10.50
N ALA A 64 -5.32 -12.19 -10.20
CA ALA A 64 -4.90 -11.95 -8.81
C ALA A 64 -5.64 -10.73 -8.21
N VAL A 65 -5.77 -9.63 -8.96
CA VAL A 65 -6.54 -8.45 -8.51
C VAL A 65 -8.01 -8.79 -8.31
N ASP A 66 -8.60 -9.57 -9.20
CA ASP A 66 -9.99 -10.06 -9.07
C ASP A 66 -10.19 -10.92 -7.82
N ALA A 67 -9.25 -11.81 -7.52
CA ALA A 67 -9.31 -12.63 -6.31
C ALA A 67 -9.23 -11.77 -5.04
N ILE A 68 -8.33 -10.78 -5.03
CA ILE A 68 -8.18 -9.82 -3.93
C ILE A 68 -9.46 -8.99 -3.79
N CYS A 69 -10.00 -8.49 -4.89
CA CYS A 69 -11.28 -7.76 -4.90
C CYS A 69 -12.40 -8.59 -4.26
N LYS A 70 -12.54 -9.86 -4.66
CA LYS A 70 -13.52 -10.79 -4.09
C LYS A 70 -13.30 -11.03 -2.60
N ALA A 71 -12.06 -11.14 -2.14
CA ALA A 71 -11.74 -11.34 -0.73
C ALA A 71 -12.18 -10.14 0.12
N PHE A 72 -11.84 -8.91 -0.30
CA PHE A 72 -12.25 -7.70 0.42
C PHE A 72 -13.76 -7.46 0.35
N THR A 73 -14.39 -7.63 -0.80
CA THR A 73 -15.84 -7.43 -0.96
C THR A 73 -16.65 -8.47 -0.20
N LYS A 74 -16.19 -9.72 -0.10
CA LYS A 74 -16.80 -10.75 0.75
C LYS A 74 -16.82 -10.36 2.24
N ARG A 75 -15.83 -9.56 2.69
CA ARG A 75 -15.77 -9.02 4.05
C ARG A 75 -16.56 -7.72 4.22
N GLY A 76 -17.19 -7.21 3.15
CA GLY A 76 -18.01 -6.00 3.17
C GLY A 76 -17.26 -4.71 2.83
N PHE A 77 -15.96 -4.75 2.52
CA PHE A 77 -15.24 -3.57 2.05
C PHE A 77 -15.66 -3.20 0.63
N GLY A 78 -15.70 -1.90 0.32
CA GLY A 78 -15.57 -1.45 -1.06
C GLY A 78 -14.14 -1.73 -1.56
N PHE A 79 -14.00 -2.04 -2.83
CA PHE A 79 -12.68 -2.25 -3.42
C PHE A 79 -12.61 -1.63 -4.81
N THR A 80 -11.55 -0.86 -5.05
CA THR A 80 -11.27 -0.26 -6.36
C THR A 80 -9.78 -0.40 -6.65
N TYR A 81 -9.46 -0.85 -7.85
CA TYR A 81 -8.09 -0.96 -8.33
C TYR A 81 -7.80 0.08 -9.41
N PHE A 82 -6.64 0.70 -9.31
CA PHE A 82 -6.09 1.58 -10.34
C PHE A 82 -4.68 1.15 -10.71
N PRO A 83 -4.35 1.02 -12.00
CA PRO A 83 -3.00 0.65 -12.43
C PRO A 83 -1.93 1.63 -11.94
N THR A 84 -2.24 2.93 -11.97
CA THR A 84 -1.28 3.99 -11.63
C THR A 84 -1.86 5.02 -10.67
N VAL A 85 -0.97 5.82 -10.07
CA VAL A 85 -1.35 7.01 -9.27
C VAL A 85 -2.15 8.00 -10.10
N ALA A 86 -1.78 8.20 -11.37
CA ALA A 86 -2.47 9.13 -12.26
C ALA A 86 -3.94 8.75 -12.49
N ASP A 87 -4.23 7.43 -12.53
CA ASP A 87 -5.60 6.92 -12.67
C ASP A 87 -6.39 7.04 -11.36
N ALA A 88 -5.74 6.87 -10.21
CA ALA A 88 -6.39 6.89 -8.90
C ALA A 88 -6.71 8.32 -8.42
N LEU A 89 -5.87 9.28 -8.78
CA LEU A 89 -5.94 10.64 -8.23
C LEU A 89 -7.27 11.35 -8.55
N PRO A 90 -7.81 11.33 -9.79
CA PRO A 90 -9.12 11.91 -10.09
C PRO A 90 -10.25 11.29 -9.24
N TYR A 91 -10.27 9.97 -9.09
CA TYR A 91 -11.26 9.28 -8.26
C TYR A 91 -11.21 9.75 -6.79
N LEU A 92 -10.00 9.88 -6.23
CA LEU A 92 -9.82 10.31 -4.84
C LEU A 92 -10.21 11.78 -4.66
N THR A 93 -9.80 12.67 -5.58
CA THR A 93 -10.12 14.10 -5.52
C THR A 93 -11.62 14.35 -5.67
N ASP A 94 -12.27 13.69 -6.61
CA ASP A 94 -13.72 13.81 -6.82
C ASP A 94 -14.51 13.27 -5.63
N THR A 95 -14.06 12.16 -5.05
CA THR A 95 -14.67 11.58 -3.85
C THR A 95 -14.60 12.54 -2.65
N CYS A 96 -13.51 13.29 -2.53
CA CYS A 96 -13.27 14.23 -1.43
C CYS A 96 -13.83 15.65 -1.68
N ALA A 97 -14.23 15.94 -2.92
CA ALA A 97 -14.74 17.28 -3.28
C ALA A 97 -15.97 17.66 -2.45
N GLY A 98 -15.95 18.87 -1.87
CA GLY A 98 -17.02 19.37 -1.02
C GLY A 98 -17.24 18.63 0.29
N LYS A 99 -16.29 17.80 0.75
CA LYS A 99 -16.36 17.04 2.00
C LYS A 99 -15.32 17.52 3.01
N SER A 100 -15.60 17.30 4.29
CA SER A 100 -14.59 17.40 5.33
C SER A 100 -13.72 16.15 5.32
N VAL A 101 -12.39 16.34 5.21
CA VAL A 101 -11.43 15.24 5.09
C VAL A 101 -10.42 15.32 6.21
N SER A 102 -10.24 14.21 6.92
CA SER A 102 -9.14 14.06 7.88
C SER A 102 -8.22 12.92 7.46
N LEU A 103 -6.93 13.06 7.77
CA LEU A 103 -5.96 12.04 7.48
C LEU A 103 -4.90 11.93 8.57
N GLY A 104 -4.50 10.69 8.86
CA GLY A 104 -3.35 10.39 9.70
C GLY A 104 -2.02 10.57 8.95
N GLY A 105 -0.91 10.41 9.67
CA GLY A 105 0.41 10.40 9.05
C GLY A 105 0.57 9.21 8.08
N SER A 106 0.81 9.49 6.80
CA SER A 106 0.97 8.47 5.76
C SER A 106 1.96 8.90 4.70
N MET A 107 3.01 8.09 4.49
CA MET A 107 3.93 8.30 3.38
C MET A 107 3.26 8.06 2.03
N THR A 108 2.39 7.06 1.92
CA THR A 108 1.60 6.81 0.72
C THR A 108 0.81 8.03 0.29
N LEU A 109 0.08 8.67 1.22
CA LEU A 109 -0.71 9.87 0.90
C LEU A 109 0.20 11.07 0.54
N LYS A 110 1.36 11.18 1.18
CA LYS A 110 2.35 12.21 0.85
C LYS A 110 2.89 12.03 -0.58
N GLU A 111 3.20 10.80 -0.98
CA GLU A 111 3.68 10.47 -2.33
C GLU A 111 2.61 10.69 -3.40
N LEU A 112 1.33 10.62 -3.03
CA LEU A 112 0.18 10.98 -3.86
C LEU A 112 -0.02 12.50 -4.02
N GLY A 113 0.81 13.34 -3.41
CA GLY A 113 0.70 14.80 -3.49
C GLY A 113 -0.29 15.42 -2.52
N PHE A 114 -0.68 14.70 -1.42
CA PHE A 114 -1.45 15.33 -0.36
C PHE A 114 -0.62 16.33 0.45
N PRO A 115 -1.16 17.49 0.88
CA PRO A 115 -2.57 17.91 0.79
C PRO A 115 -2.93 18.69 -0.50
N GLU A 116 -1.94 19.06 -1.32
CA GLU A 116 -2.10 20.04 -2.41
C GLU A 116 -3.11 19.56 -3.46
N ALA A 117 -3.14 18.27 -3.75
CA ALA A 117 -4.08 17.64 -4.68
C ALA A 117 -5.55 17.75 -4.25
N PHE A 118 -5.82 18.10 -2.98
CA PHE A 118 -7.15 18.11 -2.37
C PHE A 118 -7.61 19.52 -1.96
N SER A 119 -7.08 20.56 -2.58
CA SER A 119 -7.42 21.96 -2.36
C SER A 119 -8.91 22.27 -2.56
N ASN A 120 -9.64 21.44 -3.29
CA ASN A 120 -11.09 21.57 -3.55
C ASN A 120 -11.96 20.92 -2.47
N SER A 121 -11.39 20.29 -1.44
CA SER A 121 -12.14 19.82 -0.28
C SER A 121 -12.54 21.01 0.61
N THR A 122 -13.70 20.93 1.26
CA THR A 122 -14.24 22.04 2.08
C THR A 122 -13.38 22.31 3.30
N ALA A 123 -12.76 21.28 3.87
CA ALA A 123 -11.83 21.38 4.97
C ALA A 123 -10.93 20.13 5.00
N VAL A 124 -9.63 20.32 5.09
CA VAL A 124 -8.65 19.24 5.18
C VAL A 124 -7.89 19.34 6.48
N HIS A 125 -7.98 18.32 7.32
CA HIS A 125 -7.16 18.19 8.53
C HIS A 125 -6.13 17.08 8.34
N TRP A 126 -4.86 17.47 8.23
CA TRP A 126 -3.76 16.52 8.18
C TRP A 126 -2.94 16.55 9.46
N HIS A 127 -2.75 15.38 10.07
CA HIS A 127 -2.04 15.25 11.35
C HIS A 127 -0.59 15.81 11.32
N TRP A 128 0.09 15.79 10.18
CA TRP A 128 1.45 16.35 10.05
C TRP A 128 1.47 17.88 9.87
N VAL A 129 0.39 18.43 9.39
CA VAL A 129 0.22 19.87 9.22
C VAL A 129 -0.98 20.27 10.08
N ARG A 130 -0.70 20.69 11.30
CA ARG A 130 -1.74 21.13 12.26
C ARG A 130 -2.36 22.45 11.81
N THR A 131 -3.11 22.40 10.74
CA THR A 131 -3.90 23.52 10.24
C THR A 131 -5.36 23.28 10.54
N GLY A 132 -5.92 24.05 11.48
CA GLY A 132 -7.35 24.06 11.75
C GLY A 132 -7.81 23.13 12.87
N GLU A 133 -9.13 23.07 13.05
CA GLU A 133 -9.79 22.28 14.07
C GLU A 133 -9.69 20.79 13.75
N PHE A 134 -9.44 19.97 14.78
CA PHE A 134 -9.49 18.54 14.67
C PHE A 134 -10.94 18.08 14.49
N PHE A 135 -11.28 17.52 13.33
CA PHE A 135 -12.59 16.92 13.11
C PHE A 135 -12.65 15.55 13.79
N GLN A 136 -13.42 15.44 14.86
CA GLN A 136 -13.67 14.15 15.50
C GLN A 136 -14.47 13.20 14.59
N THR A 137 -15.35 13.77 13.74
CA THR A 137 -16.22 13.05 12.82
C THR A 137 -16.17 13.66 11.41
N PRO A 138 -15.07 13.51 10.66
CA PRO A 138 -15.01 13.98 9.30
C PRO A 138 -15.97 13.17 8.41
N ASP A 139 -16.39 13.74 7.28
CA ASP A 139 -17.13 12.97 6.29
C ASP A 139 -16.27 11.83 5.75
N ILE A 140 -14.97 12.09 5.50
CA ILE A 140 -14.03 11.11 4.97
C ILE A 140 -12.75 11.09 5.81
N TYR A 141 -12.32 9.89 6.19
CA TYR A 141 -11.00 9.65 6.74
C TYR A 141 -10.14 8.91 5.71
N LEU A 142 -9.04 9.55 5.31
CA LEU A 142 -8.06 8.94 4.42
C LEU A 142 -6.91 8.34 5.23
N SER A 143 -6.56 7.12 4.92
CA SER A 143 -5.44 6.44 5.53
C SER A 143 -4.72 5.56 4.51
N SER A 144 -3.66 4.92 4.95
CA SER A 144 -3.06 3.77 4.28
C SER A 144 -2.92 2.63 5.27
N ALA A 145 -2.62 1.44 4.78
CA ALA A 145 -2.31 0.29 5.61
C ALA A 145 -0.79 0.09 5.75
N ASN A 146 -0.35 -0.59 6.81
CA ASN A 146 1.00 -1.16 6.88
C ASN A 146 1.09 -2.45 6.06
N ALA A 147 0.00 -3.21 5.98
CA ALA A 147 -0.14 -4.36 5.11
C ALA A 147 -1.61 -4.63 4.77
N LEU A 148 -1.82 -5.28 3.64
CA LEU A 148 -3.09 -5.85 3.20
C LEU A 148 -2.91 -7.35 3.03
N SER A 149 -3.85 -8.15 3.51
CA SER A 149 -3.88 -9.58 3.22
C SER A 149 -4.68 -9.86 1.95
N GLU A 150 -4.22 -10.77 1.09
CA GLU A 150 -4.99 -11.26 -0.06
C GLU A 150 -6.26 -12.02 0.38
N THR A 151 -6.37 -12.38 1.68
CA THR A 151 -7.57 -12.93 2.31
C THR A 151 -8.56 -11.86 2.81
N GLY A 152 -8.23 -10.56 2.61
CA GLY A 152 -9.14 -9.42 2.79
C GLY A 152 -9.06 -8.71 4.13
N GLU A 153 -7.97 -8.82 4.87
CA GLU A 153 -7.73 -8.08 6.11
C GLU A 153 -6.81 -6.86 5.87
N VAL A 154 -6.99 -5.83 6.70
CA VAL A 154 -6.16 -4.63 6.73
C VAL A 154 -5.41 -4.57 8.05
N VAL A 155 -4.07 -4.51 8.01
CA VAL A 155 -3.22 -4.47 9.20
C VAL A 155 -2.56 -3.11 9.35
N ASN A 156 -2.72 -2.51 10.53
CA ASN A 156 -2.09 -1.25 10.90
C ASN A 156 -1.42 -1.33 12.27
N ILE A 157 -0.20 -0.82 12.36
CA ILE A 157 0.53 -0.57 13.60
C ILE A 157 0.66 0.93 13.81
N ASP A 158 0.43 1.41 15.05
CA ASP A 158 0.48 2.83 15.37
C ASP A 158 1.09 3.07 16.75
N GLY A 159 1.78 4.19 16.90
CA GLY A 159 2.37 4.63 18.17
C GLY A 159 1.51 5.61 18.93
N ALA A 160 0.98 6.61 18.25
CA ALA A 160 0.06 7.59 18.83
C ALA A 160 -1.40 7.14 18.81
N CYS A 161 -1.70 6.09 18.07
CA CYS A 161 -3.02 5.50 17.85
C CYS A 161 -4.03 6.43 17.13
N ASN A 162 -3.63 7.64 16.74
CA ASN A 162 -4.52 8.58 16.07
C ASN A 162 -4.95 8.09 14.68
N ARG A 163 -4.05 7.44 13.93
CA ARG A 163 -4.36 6.87 12.62
C ARG A 163 -5.30 5.68 12.77
N ILE A 164 -5.01 4.78 13.68
CA ILE A 164 -5.87 3.63 13.98
C ILE A 164 -7.26 4.11 14.44
N ALA A 165 -7.35 5.07 15.36
CA ALA A 165 -8.62 5.57 15.87
C ALA A 165 -9.53 6.09 14.74
N GLY A 166 -8.99 6.88 13.80
CA GLY A 166 -9.76 7.38 12.67
C GLY A 166 -10.21 6.31 11.67
N THR A 167 -9.58 5.14 11.67
CA THR A 167 -10.01 4.02 10.82
C THR A 167 -11.02 3.09 11.52
N LEU A 168 -11.22 3.25 12.83
CA LEU A 168 -12.09 2.40 13.64
C LEU A 168 -13.40 3.08 14.04
N PHE A 169 -13.38 4.40 14.28
CA PHE A 169 -14.53 5.11 14.80
C PHE A 169 -14.50 6.60 14.46
N GLY A 170 -15.67 7.20 14.24
CA GLY A 170 -15.88 8.64 14.06
C GLY A 170 -16.26 9.06 12.64
N PRO A 171 -15.45 8.77 11.59
CA PRO A 171 -15.79 9.21 10.24
C PRO A 171 -16.98 8.42 9.66
N LYS A 172 -17.74 9.06 8.75
CA LYS A 172 -18.78 8.37 7.99
C LYS A 172 -18.20 7.40 6.96
N ARG A 173 -17.06 7.75 6.37
CA ARG A 173 -16.38 6.95 5.35
C ARG A 173 -14.90 6.87 5.65
N CYS A 174 -14.31 5.67 5.52
CA CYS A 174 -12.87 5.45 5.58
C CYS A 174 -12.37 4.94 4.23
N ILE A 175 -11.27 5.49 3.74
CA ILE A 175 -10.62 5.04 2.50
C ILE A 175 -9.16 4.68 2.83
N PHE A 176 -8.83 3.41 2.62
CA PHE A 176 -7.45 2.92 2.69
C PHE A 176 -6.81 2.98 1.30
N VAL A 177 -5.92 3.94 1.08
CA VAL A 177 -5.16 4.05 -0.16
C VAL A 177 -3.84 3.32 -0.01
N CYS A 178 -3.61 2.29 -0.81
CA CYS A 178 -2.48 1.39 -0.64
C CYS A 178 -1.80 1.09 -1.97
N GLY A 179 -0.47 1.10 -1.98
CA GLY A 179 0.31 0.57 -3.08
C GLY A 179 0.35 -0.96 -3.04
N ILE A 180 0.57 -1.57 -4.22
CA ILE A 180 0.61 -3.03 -4.37
C ILE A 180 1.70 -3.70 -3.54
N ASN A 181 2.78 -2.97 -3.22
CA ASN A 181 3.87 -3.44 -2.34
C ASN A 181 3.42 -3.80 -0.93
N LYS A 182 2.18 -3.50 -0.54
CA LYS A 182 1.63 -3.81 0.79
C LYS A 182 0.81 -5.08 0.84
N LEU A 183 0.59 -5.73 -0.30
CA LEU A 183 -0.10 -7.02 -0.36
C LEU A 183 0.77 -8.14 0.20
N CYS A 184 0.13 -9.00 0.97
CA CYS A 184 0.70 -10.20 1.56
C CYS A 184 -0.25 -11.38 1.32
N PRO A 185 0.25 -12.61 1.16
CA PRO A 185 -0.58 -13.75 0.80
C PRO A 185 -1.67 -14.09 1.85
N ASP A 186 -1.39 -13.80 3.12
CA ASP A 186 -2.26 -14.12 4.25
C ASP A 186 -2.11 -13.12 5.39
N LEU A 187 -2.93 -13.26 6.42
CA LEU A 187 -2.93 -12.38 7.59
C LEU A 187 -1.62 -12.48 8.39
N GLU A 188 -1.03 -13.66 8.53
CA GLU A 188 0.22 -13.86 9.28
C GLU A 188 1.36 -13.09 8.60
N SER A 189 1.51 -13.24 7.29
CA SER A 189 2.46 -12.48 6.48
C SER A 189 2.21 -10.97 6.52
N ALA A 190 0.94 -10.54 6.58
CA ALA A 190 0.59 -9.13 6.71
C ALA A 190 0.99 -8.56 8.08
N ILE A 191 0.81 -9.32 9.16
CA ILE A 191 1.29 -8.95 10.51
C ILE A 191 2.82 -8.90 10.52
N ASP A 192 3.47 -9.90 9.94
CA ASP A 192 4.92 -9.92 9.83
C ASP A 192 5.47 -8.71 9.06
N ARG A 193 4.89 -8.41 7.89
CA ARG A 193 5.25 -7.23 7.11
C ARG A 193 5.08 -5.93 7.91
N ALA A 194 3.98 -5.78 8.62
CA ALA A 194 3.73 -4.61 9.45
C ALA A 194 4.79 -4.43 10.53
N ARG A 195 5.26 -5.52 11.16
CA ARG A 195 6.26 -5.53 12.22
C ARG A 195 7.70 -5.43 11.70
N ASN A 196 8.02 -6.15 10.63
CA ASN A 196 9.40 -6.35 10.17
C ASN A 196 9.78 -5.50 8.95
N VAL A 197 8.81 -4.84 8.30
CA VAL A 197 9.07 -3.93 7.18
C VAL A 197 8.59 -2.51 7.49
N ALA A 198 7.28 -2.34 7.67
CA ALA A 198 6.70 -1.00 7.77
C ALA A 198 7.11 -0.25 9.05
N ALA A 199 7.08 -0.92 10.21
CA ALA A 199 7.43 -0.28 11.48
C ALA A 199 8.92 0.09 11.55
N PRO A 200 9.90 -0.77 11.19
CA PRO A 200 11.32 -0.41 11.16
C PRO A 200 11.63 0.75 10.22
N LEU A 201 11.11 0.74 8.99
CA LEU A 201 11.30 1.82 8.03
C LEU A 201 10.74 3.16 8.55
N ASN A 202 9.57 3.12 9.18
CA ASN A 202 8.99 4.32 9.78
C ASN A 202 9.76 4.80 11.03
N ALA A 203 10.25 3.88 11.87
CA ALA A 203 11.10 4.23 13.02
C ALA A 203 12.39 4.92 12.57
N LYS A 204 13.03 4.41 11.51
CA LYS A 204 14.22 5.02 10.89
C LYS A 204 13.91 6.41 10.35
N ARG A 205 12.82 6.58 9.59
CA ARG A 205 12.38 7.88 9.06
C ARG A 205 12.13 8.90 10.17
N LEU A 206 11.52 8.45 11.26
CA LEU A 206 11.23 9.29 12.43
C LEU A 206 12.45 9.49 13.35
N LYS A 207 13.61 8.96 12.99
CA LYS A 207 14.87 9.04 13.76
C LYS A 207 14.67 8.56 15.21
N LYS A 208 13.90 7.47 15.40
CA LYS A 208 13.62 6.90 16.71
C LYS A 208 14.81 6.08 17.24
N LYS A 209 15.04 6.17 18.55
CA LYS A 209 16.09 5.40 19.23
C LYS A 209 15.58 4.00 19.58
N THR A 210 15.28 3.21 18.54
CA THR A 210 14.83 1.82 18.65
C THR A 210 15.79 0.89 17.93
N PRO A 211 15.97 -0.37 18.36
CA PRO A 211 16.84 -1.33 17.68
C PRO A 211 16.49 -1.48 16.20
N CYS A 212 15.23 -1.60 15.87
CA CYS A 212 14.75 -1.77 14.50
C CYS A 212 15.03 -0.56 13.58
N ALA A 213 15.24 0.63 14.12
CA ALA A 213 15.66 1.79 13.33
C ALA A 213 17.13 1.67 12.88
N VAL A 214 17.93 0.83 13.55
CA VAL A 214 19.35 0.59 13.25
C VAL A 214 19.50 -0.57 12.27
N ASP A 215 18.96 -1.74 12.59
CA ASP A 215 19.19 -2.98 11.84
C ASP A 215 18.02 -3.42 10.94
N GLY A 216 16.89 -2.70 10.99
CA GLY A 216 15.73 -2.96 10.13
C GLY A 216 14.86 -4.15 10.57
N LYS A 217 15.12 -4.76 11.75
CA LYS A 217 14.37 -5.93 12.25
C LYS A 217 13.61 -5.60 13.53
N CYS A 218 12.40 -6.16 13.68
CA CYS A 218 11.63 -6.04 14.90
C CYS A 218 12.25 -6.89 16.02
N HIS A 219 12.51 -6.28 17.18
CA HIS A 219 13.02 -6.92 18.38
C HIS A 219 11.97 -7.01 19.50
N ASP A 220 10.72 -6.64 19.22
CA ASP A 220 9.69 -6.46 20.25
C ASP A 220 10.18 -5.65 21.45
N CYS A 221 10.91 -4.59 21.19
CA CYS A 221 11.68 -3.81 22.15
C CYS A 221 10.78 -3.07 23.16
N GLN A 222 11.35 -2.78 24.34
CA GLN A 222 10.74 -1.94 25.37
C GLN A 222 11.26 -0.49 25.34
N SER A 223 11.79 -0.04 24.19
CA SER A 223 12.29 1.33 24.05
C SER A 223 11.18 2.35 24.33
N PRO A 224 11.46 3.42 25.10
CA PRO A 224 10.50 4.52 25.31
C PRO A 224 10.11 5.20 23.98
N ASP A 225 10.98 5.11 22.97
CA ASP A 225 10.77 5.63 21.61
C ASP A 225 9.98 4.69 20.69
N ARG A 226 9.52 3.54 21.21
CA ARG A 226 8.75 2.54 20.45
C ARG A 226 7.51 3.18 19.79
N ILE A 227 7.37 2.99 18.49
CA ILE A 227 6.25 3.49 17.67
C ILE A 227 5.21 2.41 17.34
N CYS A 228 5.40 1.17 17.76
CA CYS A 228 4.48 0.04 17.56
C CYS A 228 3.78 -0.28 18.88
N ARG A 229 2.88 0.63 19.35
CA ARG A 229 2.20 0.51 20.63
C ARG A 229 0.83 -0.15 20.54
N ALA A 230 0.18 -0.06 19.38
CA ALA A 230 -1.08 -0.72 19.10
C ALA A 230 -1.06 -1.31 17.69
N MET A 231 -1.78 -2.40 17.52
CA MET A 231 -2.06 -3.02 16.22
C MET A 231 -3.56 -3.15 16.06
N ALA A 232 -4.07 -2.72 14.92
CA ALA A 232 -5.45 -2.96 14.51
C ALA A 232 -5.48 -3.86 13.28
N ILE A 233 -6.37 -4.84 13.31
CA ILE A 233 -6.67 -5.73 12.19
C ILE A 233 -8.14 -5.54 11.86
N HIS A 234 -8.41 -4.94 10.70
CA HIS A 234 -9.78 -4.83 10.22
C HIS A 234 -10.12 -6.12 9.48
N MET A 235 -11.03 -6.90 10.03
CA MET A 235 -11.59 -8.12 9.43
C MET A 235 -12.83 -7.84 8.58
N GLY A 236 -13.32 -6.59 8.63
CA GLY A 236 -14.45 -6.03 7.91
C GLY A 236 -14.58 -4.54 8.22
N PRO A 237 -15.46 -3.81 7.55
CA PRO A 237 -15.77 -2.42 7.85
C PRO A 237 -16.31 -2.25 9.27
N PRO A 238 -15.91 -1.19 10.01
CA PRO A 238 -16.57 -0.83 11.26
C PRO A 238 -18.06 -0.55 11.03
N GLN A 239 -18.92 -1.11 11.88
CA GLN A 239 -20.40 -0.94 11.76
C GLN A 239 -20.86 0.50 11.93
N SER A 240 -20.04 1.35 12.55
CA SER A 240 -20.30 2.78 12.74
C SER A 240 -20.07 3.63 11.48
N MET A 241 -19.51 3.05 10.42
CA MET A 241 -19.20 3.73 9.17
C MET A 241 -20.20 3.35 8.08
N GLU A 242 -20.64 4.34 7.30
CA GLU A 242 -21.50 4.11 6.13
C GLU A 242 -20.75 3.34 5.03
N ARG A 243 -19.43 3.60 4.91
CA ARG A 243 -18.58 2.94 3.92
C ARG A 243 -17.12 2.89 4.37
N CYS A 244 -16.52 1.73 4.20
CA CYS A 244 -15.09 1.54 4.32
C CYS A 244 -14.57 0.86 3.04
N GLU A 245 -13.54 1.40 2.41
CA GLU A 245 -13.06 0.89 1.13
C GLU A 245 -11.55 0.86 1.02
N ILE A 246 -11.08 -0.03 0.15
CA ILE A 246 -9.70 -0.19 -0.25
C ILE A 246 -9.54 0.39 -1.65
N VAL A 247 -8.64 1.36 -1.80
CA VAL A 247 -8.15 1.83 -3.10
C VAL A 247 -6.75 1.27 -3.27
N LEU A 248 -6.64 0.22 -4.08
CA LEU A 248 -5.37 -0.43 -4.40
C LEU A 248 -4.79 0.18 -5.66
N ILE A 249 -3.53 0.60 -5.59
CA ILE A 249 -2.79 1.17 -6.72
C ILE A 249 -1.69 0.19 -7.13
N GLY A 250 -1.60 -0.12 -8.43
CA GLY A 250 -0.65 -1.07 -9.02
C GLY A 250 0.82 -0.63 -8.96
N GLN A 251 1.13 0.46 -8.27
CA GLN A 251 2.47 0.99 -8.05
C GLN A 251 2.89 0.85 -6.59
N PRO A 252 4.19 0.65 -6.29
CA PRO A 252 4.71 0.72 -4.92
C PRO A 252 4.54 2.13 -4.35
N LEU A 253 3.93 2.23 -3.16
CA LEU A 253 3.68 3.50 -2.48
C LEU A 253 3.88 3.36 -0.96
N GLY A 254 4.67 4.26 -0.39
CA GLY A 254 5.03 4.22 1.02
C GLY A 254 5.74 2.91 1.41
N TYR A 255 5.65 2.53 2.70
CA TYR A 255 6.26 1.30 3.21
C TYR A 255 5.23 0.38 3.84
#